data_1e122e25e427525e8d2ace65dafd6975
#
_entry.id   1e122e25e427525e8d2ace65dafd6975
#
_cell.length_a   1.000
_cell.length_b   1.000
_cell.length_c   1.000
_cell.angle_alpha   90.00
_cell.angle_beta   90.00
_cell.angle_gamma   90.00
#
_symmetry.space_group_name_H-M   'P 1'
#
loop_
_entity.id
_entity.type
_entity.pdbx_description
1 polymer ?
#
loop_
_entity_poly.entity_id
_entity_poly.type
_entity_poly.pdbx_seq_one_letter_code
_entity_poly.pdbx_strand_id
1 'polypeptide(L)'
;GLGDVYKRQYLSWSLIRSSSGTAGSFLKATDDLQQPKIYYKLSNYDGINGIVGHECVNEIIVDRLLNILGIEHLHYDLIHADIDVDGKEMETYLCASRDFKAHGEHKAALDAYYQAEKLDGETPLQFCARNGWSDFIYKMLVVDFLILNRDRHGANIEVLRNARKKSLRLAPIFDHGLSLLFNCHTEEEINQFDVMKDRAVQCFVGSRSAQQNLMLIPKDEIPALNPLQYTHKAYLLEGLDDIIPQFLQSKIWDMIWQRWKYYENLCSQR
;
A
#
# COMPACT_ATOMS: atom_id res chain seq x y z
N GLY A 1 -13.20 9.39 16.62
CA GLY A 1 -11.93 8.85 17.11
C GLY A 1 -11.91 7.35 16.98
N LEU A 2 -10.76 6.71 17.16
CA LEU A 2 -10.62 5.24 17.08
C LEU A 2 -11.43 4.48 18.16
N GLY A 3 -11.92 5.19 19.18
CA GLY A 3 -12.80 4.64 20.24
C GLY A 3 -14.28 4.58 19.89
N ASP A 4 -14.72 5.26 18.84
CA ASP A 4 -16.12 5.25 18.44
C ASP A 4 -16.39 4.10 17.48
N VAL A 5 -17.41 3.28 17.78
CA VAL A 5 -17.81 2.17 16.91
C VAL A 5 -18.88 2.63 15.95
N TYR A 6 -18.57 2.54 14.65
CA TYR A 6 -19.48 2.94 13.58
C TYR A 6 -20.27 1.74 13.06
N LYS A 7 -21.59 1.89 12.93
CA LYS A 7 -22.43 0.85 12.33
C LYS A 7 -22.26 0.84 10.81
N ARG A 8 -21.76 -0.25 10.28
CA ARG A 8 -21.50 -0.46 8.84
C ARG A 8 -22.08 -1.79 8.33
N GLN A 9 -23.11 -2.30 9.00
CA GLN A 9 -23.78 -3.57 8.69
C GLN A 9 -24.44 -3.57 7.31
N TYR A 10 -24.72 -2.40 6.72
CA TYR A 10 -25.31 -2.25 5.38
C TYR A 10 -24.30 -2.49 4.24
N LEU A 11 -23.00 -2.61 4.52
CA LEU A 11 -21.98 -2.82 3.50
C LEU A 11 -22.01 -4.26 2.98
N SER A 12 -21.93 -4.42 1.66
CA SER A 12 -21.78 -5.72 1.01
C SER A 12 -20.33 -6.02 0.71
N TRP A 13 -19.84 -7.14 1.22
CA TRP A 13 -18.44 -7.54 1.12
C TRP A 13 -18.20 -8.47 -0.05
N SER A 14 -17.13 -8.25 -0.81
CA SER A 14 -16.74 -9.06 -1.95
C SER A 14 -15.21 -9.13 -2.10
N LEU A 15 -14.72 -10.26 -2.62
CA LEU A 15 -13.32 -10.41 -3.05
C LEU A 15 -13.07 -9.77 -4.43
N ILE A 16 -14.11 -9.44 -5.18
CA ILE A 16 -13.99 -8.89 -6.54
C ILE A 16 -13.74 -7.38 -6.46
N ARG A 17 -12.70 -6.91 -7.15
CA ARG A 17 -12.46 -5.47 -7.34
C ARG A 17 -13.52 -4.91 -8.29
N SER A 18 -14.25 -3.88 -7.86
CA SER A 18 -15.28 -3.23 -8.67
C SER A 18 -14.77 -2.55 -9.95
N SER A 19 -13.46 -2.26 -10.04
CA SER A 19 -12.86 -1.52 -11.16
C SER A 19 -12.16 -2.38 -12.21
N SER A 20 -11.72 -3.61 -11.89
CA SER A 20 -10.93 -4.43 -12.80
C SER A 20 -11.48 -5.84 -13.02
N GLY A 21 -12.54 -6.23 -12.30
CA GLY A 21 -13.09 -7.60 -12.36
C GLY A 21 -12.15 -8.69 -11.86
N THR A 22 -10.96 -8.34 -11.34
CA THR A 22 -10.01 -9.30 -10.80
C THR A 22 -10.29 -9.59 -9.33
N ALA A 23 -10.17 -10.86 -8.91
CA ALA A 23 -10.26 -11.25 -7.52
C ALA A 23 -9.12 -10.56 -6.71
N GLY A 24 -9.47 -9.97 -5.58
CA GLY A 24 -8.53 -9.42 -4.61
C GLY A 24 -8.23 -10.44 -3.51
N SER A 25 -7.15 -10.21 -2.75
CA SER A 25 -6.80 -11.06 -1.60
C SER A 25 -7.67 -10.79 -0.36
N PHE A 26 -8.39 -9.67 -0.33
CA PHE A 26 -9.15 -9.20 0.84
C PHE A 26 -10.57 -8.82 0.49
N LEU A 27 -11.47 -9.01 1.45
CA LEU A 27 -12.85 -8.54 1.34
C LEU A 27 -12.90 -7.02 1.27
N LYS A 28 -13.66 -6.50 0.32
CA LYS A 28 -13.86 -5.08 0.05
C LYS A 28 -15.34 -4.76 -0.03
N ALA A 29 -15.68 -3.55 0.37
CA ALA A 29 -17.02 -2.98 0.21
C ALA A 29 -16.92 -1.55 -0.31
N THR A 30 -17.97 -1.09 -0.96
CA THR A 30 -18.05 0.29 -1.48
C THR A 30 -19.31 0.94 -0.92
N ASP A 31 -19.14 2.16 -0.43
CA ASP A 31 -20.28 3.02 -0.08
C ASP A 31 -20.49 4.04 -1.21
N ASP A 32 -21.45 3.74 -2.08
CA ASP A 32 -21.81 4.59 -3.20
C ASP A 32 -22.74 5.74 -2.81
N LEU A 33 -23.24 5.77 -1.58
CA LEU A 33 -24.08 6.85 -1.06
C LEU A 33 -23.24 8.10 -0.73
N GLN A 34 -21.94 7.92 -0.55
CA GLN A 34 -21.01 9.03 -0.28
C GLN A 34 -20.47 9.64 -1.58
N GLN A 35 -20.16 10.94 -1.53
CA GLN A 35 -19.50 11.65 -2.63
C GLN A 35 -18.29 12.44 -2.11
N PRO A 36 -17.05 12.08 -2.49
CA PRO A 36 -16.68 10.94 -3.33
C PRO A 36 -16.98 9.59 -2.68
N LYS A 37 -17.09 8.53 -3.49
CA LYS A 37 -17.28 7.15 -3.01
C LYS A 37 -16.23 6.77 -1.99
N ILE A 38 -16.62 5.99 -1.00
CA ILE A 38 -15.71 5.43 0.00
C ILE A 38 -15.54 3.93 -0.27
N TYR A 39 -14.30 3.50 -0.29
CA TYR A 39 -13.92 2.10 -0.38
C TYR A 39 -13.45 1.63 0.98
N TYR A 40 -14.00 0.50 1.42
CA TYR A 40 -13.62 -0.18 2.66
C TYR A 40 -12.90 -1.48 2.33
N LYS A 41 -11.93 -1.83 3.15
CA LYS A 41 -11.16 -3.07 3.03
C LYS A 41 -11.03 -3.71 4.41
N LEU A 42 -11.22 -5.03 4.48
CA LEU A 42 -10.94 -5.83 5.66
C LEU A 42 -9.50 -6.34 5.62
N SER A 43 -8.92 -6.54 6.79
CA SER A 43 -7.76 -7.41 6.94
C SER A 43 -8.12 -8.86 6.61
N ASN A 44 -7.13 -9.74 6.55
CA ASN A 44 -7.33 -11.15 6.20
C ASN A 44 -8.41 -11.76 7.08
N TYR A 45 -9.45 -12.28 6.43
CA TYR A 45 -10.64 -12.84 7.08
C TYR A 45 -10.73 -14.34 6.81
N ASP A 46 -10.88 -15.08 7.89
CA ASP A 46 -11.16 -16.51 7.90
C ASP A 46 -12.61 -16.71 8.37
N GLY A 47 -13.42 -17.47 7.61
CA GLY A 47 -14.82 -17.72 7.94
C GLY A 47 -15.04 -18.41 9.30
N ILE A 48 -14.03 -19.09 9.85
CA ILE A 48 -14.07 -19.78 11.14
C ILE A 48 -13.54 -18.89 12.26
N ASN A 49 -12.34 -18.30 12.04
CA ASN A 49 -11.58 -17.56 13.07
C ASN A 49 -11.84 -16.04 13.05
N GLY A 50 -12.54 -15.53 12.05
CA GLY A 50 -12.77 -14.09 11.87
C GLY A 50 -11.57 -13.38 11.26
N ILE A 51 -11.25 -12.16 11.76
CA ILE A 51 -10.09 -11.40 11.29
C ILE A 51 -8.81 -12.01 11.88
N VAL A 52 -7.91 -12.44 11.03
CA VAL A 52 -6.64 -13.09 11.41
C VAL A 52 -5.40 -12.30 11.02
N GLY A 53 -5.55 -11.22 10.25
CA GLY A 53 -4.46 -10.37 9.78
C GLY A 53 -4.52 -8.95 10.34
N HIS A 54 -3.52 -8.14 10.01
CA HIS A 54 -3.41 -6.74 10.40
C HIS A 54 -3.12 -5.80 9.20
N GLU A 55 -3.55 -6.20 8.02
CA GLU A 55 -3.25 -5.49 6.77
C GLU A 55 -3.86 -4.08 6.74
N CYS A 56 -5.03 -3.89 7.36
CA CYS A 56 -5.63 -2.55 7.50
C CYS A 56 -4.75 -1.62 8.34
N VAL A 57 -4.11 -2.14 9.39
CA VAL A 57 -3.18 -1.39 10.21
C VAL A 57 -1.91 -1.05 9.42
N ASN A 58 -1.42 -1.99 8.59
CA ASN A 58 -0.29 -1.73 7.71
C ASN A 58 -0.56 -0.55 6.76
N GLU A 59 -1.75 -0.47 6.17
CA GLU A 59 -2.14 0.67 5.32
C GLU A 59 -2.02 2.00 6.06
N ILE A 60 -2.46 2.07 7.33
CA ILE A 60 -2.38 3.28 8.14
C ILE A 60 -0.95 3.66 8.51
N ILE A 61 -0.13 2.68 8.89
CA ILE A 61 1.28 2.93 9.21
C ILE A 61 2.01 3.45 7.96
N VAL A 62 1.73 2.85 6.80
CA VAL A 62 2.34 3.27 5.54
C VAL A 62 1.82 4.65 5.11
N ASP A 63 0.53 4.95 5.25
CA ASP A 63 -0.02 6.30 5.02
C ASP A 63 0.75 7.37 5.81
N ARG A 64 0.96 7.13 7.10
CA ARG A 64 1.73 8.02 7.98
C ARG A 64 3.19 8.14 7.57
N LEU A 65 3.82 7.03 7.16
CA LEU A 65 5.19 7.04 6.65
C LEU A 65 5.31 7.88 5.38
N LEU A 66 4.38 7.74 4.44
CA LEU A 66 4.37 8.49 3.19
C LEU A 66 4.14 9.99 3.43
N ASN A 67 3.32 10.35 4.42
CA ASN A 67 3.16 11.74 4.88
C ASN A 67 4.49 12.32 5.38
N ILE A 68 5.24 11.58 6.21
CA ILE A 68 6.55 12.00 6.69
C ILE A 68 7.52 12.21 5.52
N LEU A 69 7.59 11.25 4.60
CA LEU A 69 8.50 11.28 3.46
C LEU A 69 8.12 12.32 2.40
N GLY A 70 6.91 12.91 2.49
CA GLY A 70 6.40 13.88 1.52
C GLY A 70 6.03 13.25 0.17
N ILE A 71 5.55 12.02 0.17
CA ILE A 71 5.16 11.28 -1.03
C ILE A 71 3.64 11.34 -1.21
N GLU A 72 3.19 11.75 -2.40
CA GLU A 72 1.76 11.70 -2.74
C GLU A 72 1.26 10.26 -2.79
N HIS A 73 0.18 9.98 -2.07
CA HIS A 73 -0.39 8.64 -1.94
C HIS A 73 -1.89 8.71 -1.67
N LEU A 74 -2.57 7.56 -1.79
CA LEU A 74 -3.95 7.42 -1.36
C LEU A 74 -4.01 7.40 0.18
N HIS A 75 -4.78 8.32 0.75
CA HIS A 75 -4.98 8.38 2.20
C HIS A 75 -5.97 7.34 2.69
N TYR A 76 -5.66 6.76 3.84
CA TYR A 76 -6.48 5.78 4.52
C TYR A 76 -6.86 6.26 5.92
N ASP A 77 -8.11 6.02 6.29
CA ASP A 77 -8.62 6.16 7.65
C ASP A 77 -8.81 4.77 8.25
N LEU A 78 -8.45 4.59 9.52
CA LEU A 78 -8.77 3.38 10.28
C LEU A 78 -10.09 3.60 11.01
N ILE A 79 -11.08 2.74 10.75
CA ILE A 79 -12.42 2.86 11.28
C ILE A 79 -12.74 1.65 12.13
N HIS A 80 -13.11 1.87 13.39
CA HIS A 80 -13.65 0.86 14.27
C HIS A 80 -15.14 0.68 13.97
N ALA A 81 -15.60 -0.49 13.56
CA ALA A 81 -16.94 -0.69 13.06
C ALA A 81 -17.55 -2.05 13.40
N ASP A 82 -18.89 -2.03 13.58
CA ASP A 82 -19.73 -3.22 13.52
C ASP A 82 -20.10 -3.50 12.07
N ILE A 83 -19.80 -4.69 11.58
CA ILE A 83 -20.06 -5.14 10.21
C ILE A 83 -20.78 -6.48 10.21
N ASP A 84 -21.40 -6.80 9.07
CA ASP A 84 -21.95 -8.13 8.77
C ASP A 84 -21.21 -8.72 7.57
N VAL A 85 -20.67 -9.90 7.73
CA VAL A 85 -20.08 -10.67 6.61
C VAL A 85 -20.80 -12.00 6.51
N ASP A 86 -21.61 -12.15 5.46
CA ASP A 86 -22.40 -13.36 5.18
C ASP A 86 -23.29 -13.79 6.37
N GLY A 87 -23.93 -12.82 7.05
CA GLY A 87 -24.81 -13.06 8.20
C GLY A 87 -24.10 -13.23 9.54
N LYS A 88 -22.78 -13.04 9.58
CA LYS A 88 -21.99 -13.05 10.80
C LYS A 88 -21.62 -11.63 11.20
N GLU A 89 -22.24 -11.15 12.26
CA GLU A 89 -21.91 -9.83 12.84
C GLU A 89 -20.57 -9.88 13.58
N MET A 90 -19.77 -8.83 13.40
CA MET A 90 -18.50 -8.67 14.11
C MET A 90 -18.09 -7.21 14.26
N GLU A 91 -17.42 -6.92 15.36
CA GLU A 91 -16.75 -5.66 15.62
C GLU A 91 -15.28 -5.77 15.21
N THR A 92 -14.82 -4.87 14.36
CA THR A 92 -13.45 -4.91 13.82
C THR A 92 -12.98 -3.55 13.33
N TYR A 93 -11.72 -3.50 12.88
CA TYR A 93 -11.15 -2.32 12.23
C TYR A 93 -11.12 -2.49 10.71
N LEU A 94 -11.55 -1.44 10.01
CA LEU A 94 -11.54 -1.33 8.55
C LEU A 94 -10.55 -0.25 8.14
N CYS A 95 -9.88 -0.41 7.01
CA CYS A 95 -9.31 0.75 6.36
C CYS A 95 -10.28 1.29 5.30
N ALA A 96 -10.47 2.60 5.32
CA ALA A 96 -11.33 3.34 4.41
C ALA A 96 -10.50 4.30 3.57
N SER A 97 -10.81 4.40 2.29
CA SER A 97 -10.20 5.37 1.38
C SER A 97 -11.25 5.99 0.46
N ARG A 98 -10.99 7.20 -0.01
CA ARG A 98 -11.86 7.90 -0.94
C ARG A 98 -11.45 7.62 -2.38
N ASP A 99 -12.41 7.63 -3.30
CA ASP A 99 -12.07 7.53 -4.73
C ASP A 99 -11.18 8.73 -5.13
N PHE A 100 -10.00 8.42 -5.67
CA PHE A 100 -9.03 9.40 -6.16
C PHE A 100 -9.28 9.82 -7.61
N LYS A 101 -10.23 9.19 -8.28
CA LYS A 101 -10.55 9.43 -9.68
C LYS A 101 -11.28 10.77 -9.83
N ALA A 102 -10.73 11.67 -10.64
CA ALA A 102 -11.41 12.91 -10.99
C ALA A 102 -12.54 12.67 -12.01
N HIS A 103 -13.44 13.61 -12.13
CA HIS A 103 -14.55 13.54 -13.09
C HIS A 103 -14.03 13.39 -14.53
N GLY A 104 -14.56 12.38 -15.23
CA GLY A 104 -14.18 12.04 -16.60
C GLY A 104 -12.89 11.24 -16.74
N GLU A 105 -12.25 10.85 -15.65
CA GLU A 105 -11.13 9.91 -15.68
C GLU A 105 -11.62 8.46 -15.72
N HIS A 106 -10.91 7.66 -16.51
CA HIS A 106 -11.06 6.21 -16.60
C HIS A 106 -9.80 5.55 -16.06
N LYS A 107 -9.97 4.51 -15.27
CA LYS A 107 -8.89 3.72 -14.68
C LYS A 107 -8.50 2.56 -15.59
N ALA A 108 -7.22 2.29 -15.67
CA ALA A 108 -6.67 1.06 -16.23
C ALA A 108 -5.50 0.58 -15.38
N ALA A 109 -5.37 -0.73 -15.19
CA ALA A 109 -4.19 -1.30 -14.57
C ALA A 109 -2.96 -1.03 -15.44
N LEU A 110 -1.81 -0.71 -14.82
CA LEU A 110 -0.59 -0.36 -15.57
C LEU A 110 -0.11 -1.51 -16.45
N ASP A 111 -0.22 -2.75 -16.00
CA ASP A 111 0.16 -3.92 -16.81
C ASP A 111 -0.69 -4.04 -18.08
N ALA A 112 -2.00 -3.87 -17.98
CA ALA A 112 -2.90 -3.88 -19.13
C ALA A 112 -2.62 -2.70 -20.08
N TYR A 113 -2.39 -1.51 -19.53
CA TYR A 113 -2.05 -0.32 -20.29
C TYR A 113 -0.69 -0.46 -20.99
N TYR A 114 0.31 -1.01 -20.29
CA TYR A 114 1.61 -1.33 -20.86
C TYR A 114 1.50 -2.30 -22.05
N GLN A 115 0.74 -3.39 -21.91
CA GLN A 115 0.57 -4.36 -23.00
C GLN A 115 -0.07 -3.73 -24.25
N ALA A 116 -0.95 -2.75 -24.06
CA ALA A 116 -1.63 -2.07 -25.17
C ALA A 116 -0.76 -1.01 -25.88
N GLU A 117 0.16 -0.36 -25.16
CA GLU A 117 0.82 0.87 -25.63
C GLU A 117 2.36 0.77 -25.70
N LYS A 118 2.96 -0.37 -25.30
CA LYS A 118 4.41 -0.56 -25.33
C LYS A 118 4.96 -0.62 -26.74
N LEU A 119 6.19 -0.17 -26.93
CA LEU A 119 6.97 -0.36 -28.13
C LEU A 119 7.63 -1.76 -28.14
N ASP A 120 8.06 -2.21 -29.32
CA ASP A 120 8.77 -3.49 -29.45
C ASP A 120 10.04 -3.50 -28.61
N GLY A 121 10.18 -4.53 -27.75
CA GLY A 121 11.34 -4.69 -26.87
C GLY A 121 11.38 -3.73 -25.67
N GLU A 122 10.40 -2.85 -25.50
CA GLU A 122 10.35 -1.90 -24.38
C GLU A 122 10.02 -2.62 -23.07
N THR A 123 10.86 -2.42 -22.06
CA THR A 123 10.62 -2.94 -20.71
C THR A 123 9.59 -2.08 -19.95
N PRO A 124 8.93 -2.60 -18.90
CA PRO A 124 8.00 -1.81 -18.10
C PRO A 124 8.63 -0.54 -17.51
N LEU A 125 9.89 -0.59 -17.07
CA LEU A 125 10.59 0.57 -16.53
C LEU A 125 10.84 1.64 -17.62
N GLN A 126 11.28 1.23 -18.81
CA GLN A 126 11.47 2.13 -19.96
C GLN A 126 10.15 2.76 -20.39
N PHE A 127 9.07 1.98 -20.38
CA PHE A 127 7.73 2.47 -20.66
C PHE A 127 7.31 3.57 -19.70
N CYS A 128 7.52 3.37 -18.40
CA CYS A 128 7.23 4.38 -17.39
C CYS A 128 8.08 5.63 -17.59
N ALA A 129 9.36 5.48 -17.89
CA ALA A 129 10.26 6.62 -18.16
C ALA A 129 9.81 7.41 -19.39
N ARG A 130 9.45 6.75 -20.49
CA ARG A 130 8.92 7.37 -21.71
C ARG A 130 7.64 8.18 -21.47
N ASN A 131 6.82 7.73 -20.52
CA ASN A 131 5.59 8.45 -20.13
C ASN A 131 5.83 9.55 -19.06
N GLY A 132 7.09 9.81 -18.66
CA GLY A 132 7.43 10.84 -17.68
C GLY A 132 7.11 10.45 -16.23
N TRP A 133 7.02 9.15 -15.92
CA TRP A 133 6.64 8.64 -14.61
C TRP A 133 7.82 8.18 -13.74
N SER A 134 9.05 8.49 -14.14
CA SER A 134 10.27 8.03 -13.44
C SER A 134 10.28 8.39 -11.97
N ASP A 135 10.01 9.65 -11.60
CA ASP A 135 10.01 10.11 -10.21
C ASP A 135 8.99 9.34 -9.35
N PHE A 136 7.79 9.14 -9.88
CA PHE A 136 6.77 8.33 -9.20
C PHE A 136 7.25 6.88 -8.97
N ILE A 137 7.78 6.25 -10.01
CA ILE A 137 8.26 4.86 -9.93
C ILE A 137 9.44 4.74 -8.97
N TYR A 138 10.37 5.67 -8.95
CA TYR A 138 11.52 5.63 -8.04
C TYR A 138 11.09 5.84 -6.59
N LYS A 139 10.17 6.77 -6.31
CA LYS A 139 9.56 6.91 -4.98
C LYS A 139 8.86 5.62 -4.54
N MET A 140 8.09 5.00 -5.43
CA MET A 140 7.41 3.73 -5.18
C MET A 140 8.41 2.61 -4.84
N LEU A 141 9.52 2.49 -5.59
CA LEU A 141 10.56 1.49 -5.33
C LEU A 141 11.22 1.69 -3.95
N VAL A 142 11.47 2.93 -3.55
CA VAL A 142 12.00 3.24 -2.21
C VAL A 142 11.00 2.84 -1.14
N VAL A 143 9.74 3.23 -1.27
CA VAL A 143 8.68 2.87 -0.31
C VAL A 143 8.55 1.36 -0.20
N ASP A 144 8.41 0.65 -1.34
CA ASP A 144 8.25 -0.81 -1.37
C ASP A 144 9.46 -1.53 -0.74
N PHE A 145 10.66 -0.96 -0.84
CA PHE A 145 11.82 -1.44 -0.09
C PHE A 145 11.67 -1.20 1.41
N LEU A 146 11.32 0.02 1.83
CA LEU A 146 11.23 0.38 3.27
C LEU A 146 10.24 -0.50 4.03
N ILE A 147 9.08 -0.76 3.40
CA ILE A 147 8.01 -1.53 4.02
C ILE A 147 8.02 -3.02 3.64
N LEU A 148 8.95 -3.46 2.79
CA LEU A 148 9.00 -4.80 2.21
C LEU A 148 7.63 -5.18 1.60
N ASN A 149 7.13 -4.34 0.70
CA ASN A 149 5.87 -4.63 0.00
C ASN A 149 6.04 -5.88 -0.88
N ARG A 150 5.18 -6.87 -0.67
CA ARG A 150 5.27 -8.16 -1.36
C ARG A 150 4.45 -8.21 -2.65
N ASP A 151 3.64 -7.20 -2.93
CA ASP A 151 2.59 -7.30 -3.95
C ASP A 151 2.47 -6.04 -4.84
N ARG A 152 3.60 -5.53 -5.35
CA ARG A 152 3.61 -4.42 -6.31
C ARG A 152 3.55 -4.94 -7.75
N HIS A 153 2.51 -5.72 -8.08
CA HIS A 153 2.22 -6.10 -9.46
C HIS A 153 1.53 -4.95 -10.22
N GLY A 154 1.45 -5.06 -11.56
CA GLY A 154 0.95 -3.97 -12.41
C GLY A 154 -0.50 -3.55 -12.16
N ALA A 155 -1.36 -4.42 -11.61
CA ALA A 155 -2.72 -4.05 -11.23
C ALA A 155 -2.78 -3.24 -9.92
N ASN A 156 -1.70 -3.14 -9.13
CA ASN A 156 -1.57 -2.27 -7.97
C ASN A 156 -0.90 -0.93 -8.30
N ILE A 157 -0.82 -0.61 -9.60
CA ILE A 157 -0.43 0.69 -10.14
C ILE A 157 -1.50 1.04 -11.18
N GLU A 158 -2.24 2.10 -10.97
CA GLU A 158 -3.32 2.49 -11.88
C GLU A 158 -2.96 3.70 -12.74
N VAL A 159 -3.35 3.62 -14.00
CA VAL A 159 -3.26 4.71 -14.98
C VAL A 159 -4.63 5.38 -15.06
N LEU A 160 -4.66 6.70 -14.95
CA LEU A 160 -5.85 7.53 -15.07
C LEU A 160 -5.79 8.32 -16.37
N ARG A 161 -6.79 8.09 -17.22
CA ARG A 161 -6.92 8.76 -18.53
C ARG A 161 -8.18 9.58 -18.60
N ASN A 162 -8.07 10.84 -19.03
CA ASN A 162 -9.19 11.68 -19.39
C ASN A 162 -9.12 12.05 -20.88
N ALA A 163 -9.96 11.43 -21.69
CA ALA A 163 -9.96 11.64 -23.14
C ALA A 163 -10.32 13.09 -23.53
N ARG A 164 -11.24 13.73 -22.80
CA ARG A 164 -11.66 15.12 -23.07
C ARG A 164 -10.55 16.12 -22.78
N LYS A 165 -9.86 15.95 -21.66
CA LYS A 165 -8.74 16.81 -21.24
C LYS A 165 -7.40 16.41 -21.85
N LYS A 166 -7.34 15.29 -22.59
CA LYS A 166 -6.11 14.69 -23.12
C LYS A 166 -5.06 14.50 -22.04
N SER A 167 -5.47 14.19 -20.81
CA SER A 167 -4.56 13.96 -19.68
C SER A 167 -4.37 12.48 -19.41
N LEU A 168 -3.14 12.14 -19.03
CA LEU A 168 -2.70 10.81 -18.64
C LEU A 168 -1.82 10.96 -17.40
N ARG A 169 -2.13 10.24 -16.33
CA ARG A 169 -1.34 10.28 -15.10
C ARG A 169 -1.42 8.94 -14.37
N LEU A 170 -0.49 8.69 -13.47
CA LEU A 170 -0.64 7.61 -12.51
C LEU A 170 -1.56 8.03 -11.36
N ALA A 171 -2.29 7.07 -10.82
CA ALA A 171 -3.00 7.25 -9.55
C ALA A 171 -1.98 7.44 -8.41
N PRO A 172 -2.37 8.08 -7.30
CA PRO A 172 -1.53 8.09 -6.09
C PRO A 172 -1.10 6.67 -5.71
N ILE A 173 0.05 6.50 -5.06
CA ILE A 173 0.50 5.18 -4.58
C ILE A 173 -0.52 4.63 -3.58
N PHE A 174 -0.89 3.35 -3.69
CA PHE A 174 -1.89 2.69 -2.86
C PHE A 174 -1.61 1.19 -2.70
N ASP A 175 -2.41 0.52 -1.87
CA ASP A 175 -2.43 -0.93 -1.62
C ASP A 175 -1.10 -1.46 -1.04
N HIS A 176 -0.88 -1.15 0.24
CA HIS A 176 0.31 -1.52 1.01
C HIS A 176 0.03 -2.60 2.06
N GLY A 177 -1.17 -3.18 2.10
CA GLY A 177 -1.57 -4.14 3.12
C GLY A 177 -0.62 -5.35 3.22
N LEU A 178 -0.16 -5.88 2.07
CA LEU A 178 0.79 -7.00 2.00
C LEU A 178 2.24 -6.54 2.17
N SER A 179 2.50 -5.74 3.18
CA SER A 179 3.80 -5.20 3.56
C SER A 179 4.13 -5.45 5.03
N LEU A 180 5.27 -4.94 5.47
CA LEU A 180 5.72 -5.07 6.85
C LEU A 180 5.79 -6.55 7.27
N LEU A 181 5.16 -6.90 8.38
CA LEU A 181 5.11 -8.27 8.91
C LEU A 181 3.72 -8.91 8.72
N PHE A 182 3.02 -8.61 7.62
CA PHE A 182 1.62 -9.01 7.39
C PHE A 182 1.36 -10.51 7.59
N ASN A 183 2.35 -11.36 7.38
CA ASN A 183 2.27 -12.82 7.48
C ASN A 183 2.83 -13.38 8.79
N CYS A 184 3.10 -12.53 9.78
CA CYS A 184 3.53 -12.95 11.12
C CYS A 184 2.36 -12.78 12.09
N HIS A 185 1.92 -13.87 12.71
CA HIS A 185 0.72 -13.89 13.54
C HIS A 185 1.01 -14.22 15.01
N THR A 186 2.21 -14.73 15.30
CA THR A 186 2.64 -15.07 16.65
C THR A 186 3.82 -14.22 17.10
N GLU A 187 3.99 -14.06 18.41
CA GLU A 187 5.14 -13.35 18.96
C GLU A 187 6.46 -14.00 18.57
N GLU A 188 6.50 -15.32 18.52
CA GLU A 188 7.70 -16.05 18.10
C GLU A 188 8.09 -15.74 16.65
N GLU A 189 7.13 -15.81 15.71
CA GLU A 189 7.37 -15.46 14.30
C GLU A 189 7.87 -14.01 14.15
N ILE A 190 7.28 -13.09 14.91
CA ILE A 190 7.66 -11.67 14.88
C ILE A 190 9.06 -11.48 15.45
N ASN A 191 9.39 -12.12 16.56
CA ASN A 191 10.72 -12.02 17.18
C ASN A 191 11.81 -12.60 16.28
N GLN A 192 11.55 -13.71 15.61
CA GLN A 192 12.48 -14.37 14.68
C GLN A 192 12.58 -13.67 13.31
N PHE A 193 11.69 -12.73 13.03
CA PHE A 193 11.68 -12.07 11.73
C PHE A 193 12.92 -11.18 11.55
N ASP A 194 13.75 -11.53 10.57
CA ASP A 194 14.89 -10.71 10.15
C ASP A 194 14.37 -9.58 9.24
N VAL A 195 14.39 -8.36 9.78
CA VAL A 195 13.86 -7.15 9.13
C VAL A 195 14.67 -6.69 7.92
N MET A 196 15.94 -7.10 7.83
CA MET A 196 16.82 -6.73 6.71
C MET A 196 16.92 -7.80 5.63
N LYS A 197 16.45 -9.02 5.91
CA LYS A 197 16.45 -10.10 4.92
C LYS A 197 15.69 -9.71 3.67
N ASP A 198 16.33 -9.82 2.52
CA ASP A 198 15.68 -9.63 1.23
C ASP A 198 14.81 -10.85 0.92
N ARG A 199 13.50 -10.63 0.88
CA ARG A 199 12.50 -11.66 0.63
C ARG A 199 11.90 -11.47 -0.75
N ALA A 200 11.43 -12.56 -1.35
CA ALA A 200 10.80 -12.50 -2.66
C ALA A 200 9.60 -11.54 -2.68
N VAL A 201 9.61 -10.58 -3.58
CA VAL A 201 8.54 -9.60 -3.82
C VAL A 201 8.01 -9.73 -5.25
N GLN A 202 6.83 -9.21 -5.50
CA GLN A 202 6.39 -8.89 -6.86
C GLN A 202 6.69 -7.41 -7.11
N CYS A 203 7.27 -7.11 -8.28
CA CYS A 203 7.53 -5.74 -8.71
C CYS A 203 7.35 -5.67 -10.23
N PHE A 204 6.36 -4.93 -10.70
CA PHE A 204 6.02 -4.84 -12.11
C PHE A 204 7.16 -4.30 -12.98
N VAL A 205 7.90 -3.32 -12.48
CA VAL A 205 9.00 -2.67 -13.20
C VAL A 205 10.37 -3.28 -12.94
N GLY A 206 10.47 -4.23 -12.01
CA GLY A 206 11.75 -4.74 -11.53
C GLY A 206 11.80 -6.24 -11.35
N SER A 207 12.58 -6.67 -10.36
CA SER A 207 12.87 -8.06 -10.01
C SER A 207 12.11 -8.51 -8.77
N ARG A 208 12.34 -9.77 -8.38
CA ARG A 208 11.81 -10.35 -7.14
C ARG A 208 12.59 -9.96 -5.87
N SER A 209 13.54 -9.05 -5.96
CA SER A 209 14.37 -8.55 -4.86
C SER A 209 14.10 -7.06 -4.65
N ALA A 210 13.57 -6.68 -3.49
CA ALA A 210 13.35 -5.29 -3.14
C ALA A 210 14.67 -4.49 -3.07
N GLN A 211 15.75 -5.13 -2.65
CA GLN A 211 17.09 -4.54 -2.61
C GLN A 211 17.62 -4.25 -4.02
N GLN A 212 17.51 -5.21 -4.94
CA GLN A 212 17.94 -5.01 -6.32
C GLN A 212 17.09 -3.96 -7.04
N ASN A 213 15.81 -3.85 -6.68
CA ASN A 213 14.93 -2.86 -7.28
C ASN A 213 15.36 -1.41 -6.94
N LEU A 214 15.99 -1.17 -5.79
CA LEU A 214 16.60 0.13 -5.49
C LEU A 214 17.75 0.49 -6.45
N MET A 215 18.42 -0.49 -7.02
CA MET A 215 19.51 -0.28 -7.96
C MET A 215 19.04 0.14 -9.35
N LEU A 216 17.74 0.03 -9.62
CA LEU A 216 17.12 0.55 -10.85
C LEU A 216 17.03 2.08 -10.87
N ILE A 217 17.16 2.73 -9.71
CA ILE A 217 17.14 4.19 -9.59
C ILE A 217 18.51 4.72 -10.00
N PRO A 218 18.62 5.57 -11.04
CA PRO A 218 19.89 6.19 -11.42
C PRO A 218 20.43 7.09 -10.30
N LYS A 219 21.76 7.25 -10.22
CA LYS A 219 22.41 8.08 -9.19
C LYS A 219 21.98 9.54 -9.23
N ASP A 220 21.75 10.06 -10.39
CA ASP A 220 21.34 11.43 -10.68
C ASP A 220 19.81 11.64 -10.63
N GLU A 221 19.05 10.56 -10.44
CA GLU A 221 17.58 10.59 -10.33
C GLU A 221 17.07 10.07 -8.98
N ILE A 222 17.91 10.08 -7.94
CA ILE A 222 17.47 9.70 -6.58
C ILE A 222 16.35 10.64 -6.15
N PRO A 223 15.15 10.11 -5.78
CA PRO A 223 14.02 10.97 -5.44
C PRO A 223 14.28 11.78 -4.19
N ALA A 224 13.88 13.06 -4.21
CA ALA A 224 13.94 13.91 -3.05
C ALA A 224 12.84 13.49 -2.05
N LEU A 225 13.26 13.03 -0.87
CA LEU A 225 12.37 12.63 0.22
C LEU A 225 12.70 13.44 1.47
N ASN A 226 11.68 13.75 2.27
CA ASN A 226 11.91 14.27 3.60
C ASN A 226 12.58 13.21 4.47
N PRO A 227 13.55 13.56 5.32
CA PRO A 227 14.27 12.59 6.13
C PRO A 227 13.36 11.97 7.20
N LEU A 228 13.41 10.66 7.32
CA LEU A 228 12.81 9.96 8.46
C LEU A 228 13.72 10.15 9.68
N GLN A 229 13.11 10.54 10.81
CA GLN A 229 13.79 10.71 12.09
C GLN A 229 13.30 9.68 13.11
N TYR A 230 14.13 9.31 14.06
CA TYR A 230 13.76 8.33 15.10
C TYR A 230 12.54 8.77 15.92
N THR A 231 12.37 10.07 16.12
CA THR A 231 11.23 10.69 16.81
C THR A 231 9.89 10.49 16.11
N HIS A 232 9.89 10.19 14.81
CA HIS A 232 8.67 9.89 14.05
C HIS A 232 8.01 8.56 14.44
N LYS A 233 8.70 7.71 15.23
CA LYS A 233 8.11 6.47 15.78
C LYS A 233 6.77 6.72 16.47
N ALA A 234 6.69 7.75 17.32
CA ALA A 234 5.48 8.08 18.06
C ALA A 234 4.30 8.38 17.13
N TYR A 235 4.53 9.19 16.08
CA TYR A 235 3.50 9.51 15.10
C TYR A 235 3.07 8.30 14.26
N LEU A 236 4.03 7.47 13.82
CA LEU A 236 3.71 6.27 13.02
C LEU A 236 2.81 5.28 13.76
N LEU A 237 3.00 5.15 15.06
CA LEU A 237 2.32 4.14 15.90
C LEU A 237 1.21 4.73 16.77
N GLU A 238 0.90 6.02 16.65
CA GLU A 238 -0.11 6.70 17.45
C GLU A 238 -1.46 6.01 17.40
N GLY A 239 -2.04 5.73 18.59
CA GLY A 239 -3.38 5.15 18.74
C GLY A 239 -3.49 3.68 18.31
N LEU A 240 -2.38 2.95 18.15
CA LEU A 240 -2.39 1.53 17.77
C LEU A 240 -2.21 0.58 18.96
N ASP A 241 -2.05 1.08 20.18
CA ASP A 241 -1.73 0.27 21.38
C ASP A 241 -2.78 -0.79 21.70
N ASP A 242 -4.07 -0.47 21.48
CA ASP A 242 -5.19 -1.38 21.71
C ASP A 242 -5.58 -2.19 20.47
N ILE A 243 -4.89 -2.00 19.33
CA ILE A 243 -5.25 -2.59 18.04
C ILE A 243 -4.29 -3.71 17.66
N ILE A 244 -2.99 -3.48 17.83
CA ILE A 244 -1.94 -4.48 17.59
C ILE A 244 -0.97 -4.55 18.76
N PRO A 245 -0.38 -5.74 19.04
CA PRO A 245 0.52 -5.91 20.16
C PRO A 245 1.76 -5.02 20.10
N GLN A 246 2.25 -4.59 21.25
CA GLN A 246 3.45 -3.75 21.39
C GLN A 246 4.70 -4.36 20.74
N PHE A 247 4.88 -5.68 20.82
CA PHE A 247 6.02 -6.36 20.19
C PHE A 247 5.95 -6.28 18.65
N LEU A 248 4.74 -6.31 18.07
CA LEU A 248 4.55 -6.11 16.62
C LEU A 248 4.84 -4.66 16.23
N GLN A 249 4.32 -3.69 16.98
CA GLN A 249 4.59 -2.27 16.76
C GLN A 249 6.10 -1.97 16.78
N SER A 250 6.79 -2.51 17.78
CA SER A 250 8.24 -2.33 17.94
C SER A 250 9.02 -2.94 16.78
N LYS A 251 8.61 -4.11 16.29
CA LYS A 251 9.25 -4.79 15.17
C LYS A 251 9.01 -4.10 13.83
N ILE A 252 7.79 -3.57 13.62
CA ILE A 252 7.45 -2.76 12.44
C ILE A 252 8.33 -1.50 12.39
N TRP A 253 8.45 -0.80 13.52
CA TRP A 253 9.33 0.37 13.58
C TRP A 253 10.79 0.01 13.32
N ASP A 254 11.29 -1.05 13.94
CA ASP A 254 12.66 -1.52 13.74
C ASP A 254 12.94 -1.81 12.26
N MET A 255 12.00 -2.45 11.57
CA MET A 255 12.09 -2.73 10.14
C MET A 255 12.18 -1.44 9.31
N ILE A 256 11.24 -0.52 9.50
CA ILE A 256 11.20 0.75 8.76
C ILE A 256 12.49 1.54 9.01
N TRP A 257 12.92 1.63 10.27
CA TRP A 257 14.09 2.39 10.65
C TRP A 257 15.39 1.81 10.09
N GLN A 258 15.64 0.51 10.22
CA GLN A 258 16.85 -0.13 9.71
C GLN A 258 16.92 -0.04 8.18
N ARG A 259 15.79 -0.25 7.48
CA ARG A 259 15.72 -0.13 6.03
C ARG A 259 15.90 1.31 5.56
N TRP A 260 15.39 2.29 6.31
CA TRP A 260 15.66 3.70 6.05
C TRP A 260 17.16 4.02 6.17
N LYS A 261 17.81 3.57 7.24
CA LYS A 261 19.26 3.76 7.43
C LYS A 261 20.08 3.11 6.31
N TYR A 262 19.67 1.92 5.87
CA TYR A 262 20.28 1.28 4.71
C TYR A 262 20.14 2.13 3.44
N TYR A 263 18.93 2.64 3.16
CA TYR A 263 18.67 3.50 2.02
C TYR A 263 19.51 4.80 2.06
N GLU A 264 19.58 5.48 3.21
CA GLU A 264 20.42 6.68 3.40
C GLU A 264 21.90 6.39 3.09
N ASN A 265 22.43 5.28 3.61
CA ASN A 265 23.79 4.86 3.36
C ASN A 265 24.03 4.56 1.87
N LEU A 266 23.09 3.88 1.22
CA LEU A 266 23.16 3.61 -0.21
C LEU A 266 23.19 4.91 -1.03
N CYS A 267 22.37 5.89 -0.70
CA CYS A 267 22.37 7.20 -1.36
C CYS A 267 23.67 7.96 -1.15
N SER A 268 24.28 7.87 0.05
CA SER A 268 25.53 8.55 0.38
C SER A 268 26.75 7.94 -0.33
N GLN A 269 26.68 6.67 -0.69
CA GLN A 269 27.77 5.95 -1.38
C GLN A 269 27.69 6.06 -2.92
N ARG A 270 26.59 6.54 -3.43
CA ARG A 270 26.33 6.69 -4.87
C ARG A 270 26.65 8.09 -5.37
#